data_43b3a3c5adadcc6a395e13dff01d46f7
#
_entry.id   43b3a3c5adadcc6a395e13dff01d46f7
#
_cell.length_a   1.000
_cell.length_b   1.000
_cell.length_c   1.000
_cell.angle_alpha   90.00
_cell.angle_beta   90.00
_cell.angle_gamma   90.00
#
_symmetry.space_group_name_H-M   'P 1'
#
loop_
_entity.id
_entity.type
_entity.pdbx_description
1 polymer ?
#
loop_
_entity_poly.entity_id
_entity_poly.type
_entity_poly.pdbx_seq_one_letter_code
_entity_poly.pdbx_strand_id
1 'polypeptide(L)'
;MPFEPAPVTTEDFVEFLTDKFGPEVNAPQVREAAAHFNVGYQTAIKRIRQYHVKRGQWNLTVAEKLERVYEGLPATPAVEQNLIPIKDPNFVPFGNFSDVKRIVQSGMFYPTFITGLSGNGKTLSVEQACSQLGRELIRVNITIETDEDDLIGGFRLVDGATVWHNGPVIEALERGAILLLDEVDLASNKILCLQ
;
A
#
# COMPACT_ATOMS: atom_id res chain seq x y z
N MET A 1 -19.08 25.35 -34.61
CA MET A 1 -18.67 24.27 -33.69
C MET A 1 -19.38 24.51 -32.38
N PRO A 2 -20.14 23.57 -31.83
CA PRO A 2 -20.74 23.74 -30.51
C PRO A 2 -19.62 23.74 -29.48
N PHE A 3 -19.65 24.71 -28.59
CA PHE A 3 -18.74 24.86 -27.45
C PHE A 3 -19.08 23.74 -26.44
N GLU A 4 -18.24 22.71 -26.36
CA GLU A 4 -18.34 21.74 -25.28
C GLU A 4 -17.80 22.40 -24.01
N PRO A 5 -18.59 22.52 -22.95
CA PRO A 5 -18.11 23.06 -21.69
C PRO A 5 -16.99 22.16 -21.14
N ALA A 6 -15.91 22.78 -20.65
CA ALA A 6 -14.80 22.07 -20.02
C ALA A 6 -15.31 21.11 -18.93
N PRO A 7 -14.71 19.92 -18.81
CA PRO A 7 -15.15 18.96 -17.78
C PRO A 7 -14.94 19.55 -16.38
N VAL A 8 -16.02 19.62 -15.60
CA VAL A 8 -16.00 20.09 -14.20
C VAL A 8 -14.97 19.27 -13.41
N THR A 9 -14.03 19.93 -12.78
CA THR A 9 -13.02 19.28 -11.94
C THR A 9 -13.58 18.89 -10.57
N THR A 10 -12.84 18.11 -9.81
CA THR A 10 -13.21 17.79 -8.41
C THR A 10 -13.10 19.04 -7.53
N GLU A 11 -12.12 19.89 -7.79
CA GLU A 11 -11.87 21.14 -7.08
C GLU A 11 -13.01 22.13 -7.27
N ASP A 12 -13.45 22.39 -8.51
CA ASP A 12 -14.62 23.25 -8.80
C ASP A 12 -15.88 22.77 -8.09
N PHE A 13 -16.07 21.45 -8.01
CA PHE A 13 -17.24 20.84 -7.36
C PHE A 13 -17.19 21.01 -5.84
N VAL A 14 -16.03 20.86 -5.23
CA VAL A 14 -15.81 21.04 -3.77
C VAL A 14 -15.93 22.52 -3.40
N GLU A 15 -15.33 23.42 -4.19
CA GLU A 15 -15.41 24.86 -3.99
C GLU A 15 -16.88 25.34 -4.02
N PHE A 16 -17.64 24.93 -5.02
CA PHE A 16 -19.07 25.25 -5.11
C PHE A 16 -19.88 24.78 -3.90
N LEU A 17 -19.62 23.53 -3.44
CA LEU A 17 -20.28 23.00 -2.26
C LEU A 17 -19.93 23.78 -1.00
N THR A 18 -18.65 24.13 -0.84
CA THR A 18 -18.16 24.86 0.32
C THR A 18 -18.71 26.30 0.36
N ASP A 19 -18.72 26.98 -0.78
CA ASP A 19 -19.19 28.36 -0.89
C ASP A 19 -20.70 28.46 -0.67
N LYS A 20 -21.46 27.50 -1.20
CA LYS A 20 -22.93 27.53 -1.14
C LYS A 20 -23.51 26.97 0.15
N PHE A 21 -22.92 25.92 0.70
CA PHE A 21 -23.50 25.14 1.81
C PHE A 21 -22.58 25.07 3.03
N GLY A 22 -21.35 25.59 2.93
CA GLY A 22 -20.35 25.48 3.97
C GLY A 22 -19.60 24.14 3.95
N PRO A 23 -18.70 23.93 4.92
CA PRO A 23 -17.82 22.78 4.92
C PRO A 23 -18.51 21.43 5.22
N GLU A 24 -19.66 21.44 5.88
CA GLU A 24 -20.42 20.24 6.19
C GLU A 24 -21.61 20.11 5.25
N VAL A 25 -21.57 19.09 4.38
CA VAL A 25 -22.60 18.87 3.37
C VAL A 25 -23.30 17.54 3.55
N ASN A 26 -24.57 17.49 3.16
CA ASN A 26 -25.41 16.30 3.21
C ASN A 26 -25.85 15.84 1.80
N ALA A 27 -26.47 14.65 1.73
CA ALA A 27 -26.88 14.05 0.47
C ALA A 27 -27.84 14.92 -0.40
N PRO A 28 -28.82 15.66 0.15
CA PRO A 28 -29.61 16.60 -0.63
C PRO A 28 -28.78 17.72 -1.28
N GLN A 29 -27.85 18.32 -0.56
CA GLN A 29 -26.97 19.39 -1.05
C GLN A 29 -26.04 18.91 -2.16
N VAL A 30 -25.50 17.69 -2.02
CA VAL A 30 -24.69 17.05 -3.06
C VAL A 30 -25.52 16.77 -4.33
N ARG A 31 -26.80 16.42 -4.19
CA ARG A 31 -27.70 16.27 -5.36
C ARG A 31 -27.98 17.60 -6.06
N GLU A 32 -28.13 18.67 -5.30
CA GLU A 32 -28.33 20.01 -5.84
C GLU A 32 -27.10 20.49 -6.61
N ALA A 33 -25.90 20.30 -6.06
CA ALA A 33 -24.64 20.58 -6.76
C ALA A 33 -24.48 19.71 -8.02
N ALA A 34 -24.81 18.43 -7.94
CA ALA A 34 -24.77 17.52 -9.09
C ALA A 34 -25.69 17.98 -10.22
N ALA A 35 -26.88 18.46 -9.90
CA ALA A 35 -27.82 19.04 -10.85
C ALA A 35 -27.30 20.35 -11.46
N HIS A 36 -26.69 21.22 -10.66
CA HIS A 36 -26.08 22.46 -11.12
C HIS A 36 -25.01 22.23 -12.19
N PHE A 37 -24.14 21.27 -11.97
CA PHE A 37 -23.08 20.93 -12.92
C PHE A 37 -23.48 19.90 -13.98
N ASN A 38 -24.75 19.52 -14.05
CA ASN A 38 -25.26 18.49 -14.96
C ASN A 38 -24.50 17.16 -14.86
N VAL A 39 -24.14 16.76 -13.65
CA VAL A 39 -23.36 15.53 -13.35
C VAL A 39 -24.25 14.53 -12.65
N GLY A 40 -24.13 13.25 -12.97
CA GLY A 40 -24.86 12.19 -12.28
C GLY A 40 -24.51 12.13 -10.78
N TYR A 41 -25.52 11.91 -9.91
CA TYR A 41 -25.33 11.86 -8.45
C TYR A 41 -24.23 10.88 -8.00
N GLN A 42 -24.12 9.70 -8.65
CA GLN A 42 -23.08 8.72 -8.34
C GLN A 42 -21.68 9.24 -8.69
N THR A 43 -21.57 10.01 -9.78
CA THR A 43 -20.31 10.64 -10.18
C THR A 43 -19.93 11.75 -9.19
N ALA A 44 -20.91 12.54 -8.73
CA ALA A 44 -20.72 13.55 -7.71
C ALA A 44 -20.21 12.94 -6.39
N ILE A 45 -20.82 11.85 -5.92
CA ILE A 45 -20.35 11.14 -4.72
C ILE A 45 -18.91 10.61 -4.89
N LYS A 46 -18.56 10.07 -6.06
CA LYS A 46 -17.18 9.61 -6.31
C LYS A 46 -16.14 10.72 -6.16
N ARG A 47 -16.49 11.94 -6.58
CA ARG A 47 -15.58 13.10 -6.47
C ARG A 47 -15.31 13.52 -5.03
N ILE A 48 -16.32 13.43 -4.15
CA ILE A 48 -16.20 13.83 -2.74
C ILE A 48 -16.03 12.65 -1.78
N ARG A 49 -15.70 11.47 -2.30
CA ARG A 49 -15.60 10.24 -1.50
C ARG A 49 -14.58 10.37 -0.37
N GLN A 50 -13.47 11.04 -0.60
CA GLN A 50 -12.41 11.29 0.38
C GLN A 50 -12.85 12.14 1.57
N TYR A 51 -13.92 12.92 1.44
CA TYR A 51 -14.48 13.78 2.49
C TYR A 51 -15.60 13.12 3.31
N HIS A 52 -15.83 11.83 3.09
CA HIS A 52 -16.94 11.10 3.71
C HIS A 52 -16.70 10.93 5.22
N VAL A 53 -17.67 11.34 6.05
CA VAL A 53 -17.61 11.21 7.51
C VAL A 53 -18.53 10.07 7.98
N LYS A 54 -19.79 10.09 7.59
CA LYS A 54 -20.77 9.04 7.86
C LYS A 54 -21.82 8.98 6.75
N ARG A 55 -22.65 7.95 6.74
CA ARG A 55 -23.63 7.72 5.68
C ARG A 55 -24.42 8.99 5.33
N GLY A 56 -24.21 9.50 4.12
CA GLY A 56 -24.88 10.69 3.58
C GLY A 56 -24.40 12.03 4.12
N GLN A 57 -23.20 12.09 4.74
CA GLN A 57 -22.59 13.31 5.25
C GLN A 57 -21.09 13.36 4.87
N TRP A 58 -20.64 14.54 4.47
CA TRP A 58 -19.27 14.83 4.08
C TRP A 58 -18.80 16.10 4.78
N ASN A 59 -17.51 16.16 5.15
CA ASN A 59 -16.86 17.35 5.69
C ASN A 59 -15.71 17.75 4.77
N LEU A 60 -15.90 18.81 4.01
CA LEU A 60 -15.02 19.27 2.94
C LEU A 60 -13.69 19.88 3.45
N THR A 61 -13.60 20.23 4.73
CA THR A 61 -12.37 20.76 5.35
C THR A 61 -11.42 19.65 5.83
N VAL A 62 -11.88 18.42 5.92
CA VAL A 62 -11.07 17.29 6.45
C VAL A 62 -9.89 16.99 5.54
N ALA A 63 -10.05 17.11 4.22
CA ALA A 63 -8.96 16.83 3.28
C ALA A 63 -7.80 17.85 3.40
N GLU A 64 -8.10 19.15 3.53
CA GLU A 64 -7.06 20.16 3.79
C GLU A 64 -6.33 19.92 5.11
N LYS A 65 -7.06 19.42 6.12
CA LYS A 65 -6.47 19.12 7.42
C LYS A 65 -5.60 17.85 7.35
N LEU A 66 -6.00 16.88 6.55
CA LEU A 66 -5.19 15.67 6.30
C LEU A 66 -3.92 16.01 5.49
N GLU A 67 -4.01 16.77 4.42
CA GLU A 67 -2.84 17.21 3.65
C GLU A 67 -1.86 18.01 4.52
N ARG A 68 -2.33 18.97 5.32
CA ARG A 68 -1.49 19.71 6.27
C ARG A 68 -0.88 18.85 7.37
N VAL A 69 -1.57 17.79 7.80
CA VAL A 69 -1.02 16.81 8.76
C VAL A 69 0.07 15.97 8.10
N TYR A 70 -0.09 15.61 6.82
CA TYR A 70 0.95 14.88 6.07
C TYR A 70 2.14 15.76 5.69
N GLU A 71 1.94 17.05 5.41
CA GLU A 71 3.04 18.01 5.15
C GLU A 71 3.83 18.38 6.41
N GLY A 72 3.22 18.27 7.59
CA GLY A 72 3.85 18.64 8.88
C GLY A 72 4.45 17.49 9.67
N LEU A 73 4.23 16.25 9.28
CA LEU A 73 4.92 15.11 9.89
C LEU A 73 6.34 15.08 9.33
N PRO A 74 7.39 15.16 10.19
CA PRO A 74 8.71 14.82 9.72
C PRO A 74 8.61 13.42 9.14
N ALA A 75 8.86 13.28 7.84
CA ALA A 75 9.11 11.97 7.27
C ALA A 75 10.11 11.32 8.24
N THR A 76 9.71 10.22 8.86
CA THR A 76 10.65 9.43 9.64
C THR A 76 11.84 9.27 8.71
N PRO A 77 13.06 9.73 9.08
CA PRO A 77 14.17 9.60 8.18
C PRO A 77 14.20 8.13 7.81
N ALA A 78 13.93 7.84 6.53
CA ALA A 78 14.13 6.52 6.00
C ALA A 78 15.61 6.28 6.24
N VAL A 79 15.92 5.57 7.31
CA VAL A 79 17.25 5.02 7.48
C VAL A 79 17.39 4.18 6.22
N GLU A 80 18.26 4.60 5.31
CA GLU A 80 18.63 3.83 4.13
C GLU A 80 19.33 2.57 4.64
N GLN A 81 18.54 1.66 5.21
CA GLN A 81 19.03 0.35 5.55
C GLN A 81 19.18 -0.39 4.23
N ASN A 82 20.41 -0.73 3.94
CA ASN A 82 20.72 -1.62 2.84
C ASN A 82 20.18 -3.01 3.20
N LEU A 83 19.07 -3.39 2.58
CA LEU A 83 18.40 -4.68 2.79
C LEU A 83 18.92 -5.77 1.86
N ILE A 84 20.05 -5.56 1.17
CA ILE A 84 20.71 -6.58 0.36
C ILE A 84 21.34 -7.62 1.29
N PRO A 85 20.97 -8.90 1.18
CA PRO A 85 21.54 -9.95 2.02
C PRO A 85 23.06 -10.08 1.86
N ILE A 86 23.71 -10.46 2.92
CA ILE A 86 25.18 -10.68 2.91
C ILE A 86 25.49 -11.92 2.06
N LYS A 87 26.48 -11.80 1.18
CA LYS A 87 26.95 -12.92 0.38
C LYS A 87 27.71 -13.92 1.27
N ASP A 88 27.25 -15.18 1.28
CA ASP A 88 27.98 -16.27 1.91
C ASP A 88 29.06 -16.79 0.96
N PRO A 89 30.35 -16.69 1.32
CA PRO A 89 31.44 -17.18 0.48
C PRO A 89 31.46 -18.71 0.34
N ASN A 90 30.84 -19.44 1.25
CA ASN A 90 30.77 -20.91 1.25
C ASN A 90 29.51 -21.45 0.57
N PHE A 91 28.64 -20.59 0.10
CA PHE A 91 27.40 -21.01 -0.54
C PHE A 91 27.68 -21.76 -1.85
N VAL A 92 27.19 -22.97 -1.93
CA VAL A 92 27.23 -23.78 -3.15
C VAL A 92 25.81 -23.84 -3.74
N PRO A 93 25.59 -23.38 -4.99
CA PRO A 93 24.30 -23.49 -5.66
C PRO A 93 23.84 -24.95 -5.75
N PHE A 94 22.58 -25.19 -5.38
CA PHE A 94 21.99 -26.52 -5.44
C PHE A 94 20.49 -26.43 -5.79
N GLY A 95 19.89 -27.56 -6.15
CA GLY A 95 18.47 -27.66 -6.46
C GLY A 95 18.03 -26.66 -7.53
N ASN A 96 16.98 -25.90 -7.25
CA ASN A 96 16.38 -24.94 -8.18
C ASN A 96 16.98 -23.53 -8.07
N PHE A 97 18.17 -23.38 -7.51
CA PHE A 97 18.83 -22.06 -7.32
C PHE A 97 18.90 -21.23 -8.61
N SER A 98 19.23 -21.88 -9.74
CA SER A 98 19.33 -21.20 -11.04
C SER A 98 17.99 -20.63 -11.50
N ASP A 99 16.88 -21.30 -11.19
CA ASP A 99 15.55 -20.84 -11.56
C ASP A 99 15.11 -19.68 -10.66
N VAL A 100 15.33 -19.80 -9.35
CA VAL A 100 15.11 -18.72 -8.38
C VAL A 100 15.90 -17.46 -8.79
N LYS A 101 17.19 -17.64 -9.09
CA LYS A 101 18.05 -16.52 -9.53
C LYS A 101 17.54 -15.87 -10.81
N ARG A 102 17.06 -16.65 -11.78
CA ARG A 102 16.49 -16.14 -13.04
C ARG A 102 15.20 -15.35 -12.80
N ILE A 103 14.32 -15.82 -11.91
CA ILE A 103 13.10 -15.12 -11.52
C ILE A 103 13.43 -13.77 -10.87
N VAL A 104 14.32 -13.77 -9.88
CA VAL A 104 14.75 -12.51 -9.20
C VAL A 104 15.42 -11.55 -10.19
N GLN A 105 16.21 -12.06 -11.13
CA GLN A 105 16.89 -11.27 -12.15
C GLN A 105 15.92 -10.63 -13.15
N SER A 106 14.77 -11.27 -13.43
CA SER A 106 13.80 -10.76 -14.40
C SER A 106 13.20 -9.41 -14.00
N GLY A 107 13.17 -9.09 -12.70
CA GLY A 107 12.54 -7.88 -12.18
C GLY A 107 11.02 -7.84 -12.32
N MET A 108 10.41 -8.90 -12.85
CA MET A 108 8.96 -8.99 -13.00
C MET A 108 8.32 -9.47 -11.69
N PHE A 109 7.11 -9.01 -11.45
CA PHE A 109 6.28 -9.59 -10.40
C PHE A 109 5.91 -11.04 -10.80
N TYR A 110 6.49 -12.00 -10.09
CA TYR A 110 6.27 -13.41 -10.35
C TYR A 110 6.14 -14.17 -9.03
N PRO A 111 4.93 -14.44 -8.56
CA PRO A 111 4.70 -15.23 -7.34
C PRO A 111 5.30 -16.63 -7.51
N THR A 112 6.13 -17.03 -6.56
CA THR A 112 6.88 -18.30 -6.63
C THR A 112 6.73 -19.07 -5.34
N PHE A 113 6.27 -20.30 -5.42
CA PHE A 113 6.20 -21.24 -4.30
C PHE A 113 7.41 -22.15 -4.30
N ILE A 114 8.20 -22.12 -3.22
CA ILE A 114 9.35 -23.00 -3.02
C ILE A 114 9.00 -24.00 -1.93
N THR A 115 8.84 -25.28 -2.31
CA THR A 115 8.49 -26.36 -1.38
C THR A 115 9.65 -27.32 -1.17
N GLY A 116 9.66 -28.04 -0.07
CA GLY A 116 10.68 -29.05 0.25
C GLY A 116 10.84 -29.25 1.75
N LEU A 117 11.61 -30.25 2.14
CA LEU A 117 11.86 -30.58 3.54
C LEU A 117 12.49 -29.42 4.32
N SER A 118 12.23 -29.36 5.62
CA SER A 118 12.89 -28.39 6.51
C SER A 118 14.41 -28.60 6.48
N GLY A 119 15.16 -27.50 6.60
CA GLY A 119 16.62 -27.54 6.56
C GLY A 119 17.24 -27.67 5.16
N ASN A 120 16.45 -27.74 4.10
CA ASN A 120 16.93 -27.87 2.70
C ASN A 120 17.50 -26.59 2.09
N GLY A 121 17.71 -25.54 2.88
CA GLY A 121 18.30 -24.27 2.41
C GLY A 121 17.42 -23.48 1.43
N LYS A 122 16.09 -23.64 1.45
CA LYS A 122 15.14 -22.87 0.60
C LYS A 122 15.33 -21.37 0.78
N THR A 123 15.24 -20.92 2.01
CA THR A 123 15.41 -19.53 2.42
C THR A 123 16.78 -18.99 2.03
N LEU A 124 17.85 -19.74 2.36
CA LEU A 124 19.22 -19.38 2.00
C LEU A 124 19.41 -19.23 0.49
N SER A 125 18.76 -20.06 -0.32
CA SER A 125 18.82 -19.96 -1.78
C SER A 125 18.26 -18.64 -2.29
N VAL A 126 17.15 -18.14 -1.72
CA VAL A 126 16.56 -16.85 -2.09
C VAL A 126 17.47 -15.71 -1.63
N GLU A 127 17.94 -15.76 -0.39
CA GLU A 127 18.88 -14.76 0.16
C GLU A 127 20.14 -14.64 -0.70
N GLN A 128 20.74 -15.77 -1.07
CA GLN A 128 21.95 -15.77 -1.89
C GLN A 128 21.70 -15.37 -3.35
N ALA A 129 20.51 -15.63 -3.90
CA ALA A 129 20.11 -15.12 -5.22
C ALA A 129 20.00 -13.57 -5.18
N CYS A 130 19.34 -13.01 -4.16
CA CYS A 130 19.23 -11.57 -3.96
C CYS A 130 20.61 -10.93 -3.75
N SER A 131 21.45 -11.53 -2.88
CA SER A 131 22.80 -11.06 -2.61
C SER A 131 23.66 -10.98 -3.88
N GLN A 132 23.65 -12.05 -4.69
CA GLN A 132 24.44 -12.10 -5.94
C GLN A 132 23.96 -11.12 -7.01
N LEU A 133 22.71 -10.72 -6.96
CA LEU A 133 22.09 -9.79 -7.91
C LEU A 133 22.01 -8.35 -7.39
N GLY A 134 22.45 -8.10 -6.14
CA GLY A 134 22.35 -6.79 -5.52
C GLY A 134 20.89 -6.33 -5.32
N ARG A 135 19.96 -7.27 -5.09
CA ARG A 135 18.55 -6.98 -4.89
C ARG A 135 18.23 -6.95 -3.39
N GLU A 136 17.46 -5.95 -2.98
CA GLU A 136 16.95 -5.89 -1.61
C GLU A 136 15.96 -7.03 -1.35
N LEU A 137 16.02 -7.56 -0.13
CA LEU A 137 15.15 -8.64 0.33
C LEU A 137 14.51 -8.25 1.66
N ILE A 138 13.20 -8.30 1.70
CA ILE A 138 12.43 -8.20 2.93
C ILE A 138 11.91 -9.60 3.25
N ARG A 139 12.35 -10.13 4.39
CA ARG A 139 11.94 -11.46 4.86
C ARG A 139 10.96 -11.33 6.01
N VAL A 140 9.84 -12.03 5.91
CA VAL A 140 8.83 -12.14 6.96
C VAL A 140 8.69 -13.61 7.33
N ASN A 141 8.85 -13.91 8.60
CA ASN A 141 8.58 -15.24 9.12
C ASN A 141 7.12 -15.32 9.59
N ILE A 142 6.32 -16.09 8.88
CA ILE A 142 4.89 -16.25 9.18
C ILE A 142 4.72 -17.17 10.38
N THR A 143 3.82 -16.80 11.26
CA THR A 143 3.42 -17.59 12.43
C THR A 143 1.90 -17.73 12.47
N ILE A 144 1.40 -18.57 13.34
CA ILE A 144 -0.06 -18.71 13.57
C ILE A 144 -0.71 -17.44 14.11
N GLU A 145 0.09 -16.53 14.68
CA GLU A 145 -0.37 -15.26 15.27
C GLU A 145 -0.24 -14.10 14.27
N THR A 146 0.46 -14.31 13.14
CA THR A 146 0.62 -13.28 12.11
C THR A 146 -0.74 -12.88 11.57
N ASP A 147 -1.02 -11.58 11.58
CA ASP A 147 -2.26 -11.02 11.07
C ASP A 147 -2.03 -10.06 9.89
N GLU A 148 -3.12 -9.47 9.41
CA GLU A 148 -3.10 -8.56 8.27
C GLU A 148 -2.34 -7.27 8.58
N ASP A 149 -2.48 -6.76 9.81
CA ASP A 149 -1.81 -5.53 10.25
C ASP A 149 -0.29 -5.72 10.36
N ASP A 150 0.18 -6.94 10.64
CA ASP A 150 1.60 -7.27 10.65
C ASP A 150 2.23 -7.26 9.25
N LEU A 151 1.45 -7.59 8.23
CA LEU A 151 1.92 -7.68 6.84
C LEU A 151 1.73 -6.38 6.07
N ILE A 152 0.54 -5.82 6.13
CA ILE A 152 0.16 -4.61 5.36
C ILE A 152 0.55 -3.34 6.13
N GLY A 153 0.41 -3.38 7.45
CA GLY A 153 0.60 -2.25 8.34
C GLY A 153 -0.68 -1.85 9.04
N GLY A 154 -0.54 -0.97 10.01
CA GLY A 154 -1.65 -0.56 10.85
C GLY A 154 -1.42 0.78 11.52
N PHE A 155 -2.44 1.28 12.18
CA PHE A 155 -2.34 2.51 12.96
C PHE A 155 -1.64 2.24 14.29
N ARG A 156 -0.65 3.06 14.60
CA ARG A 156 0.08 3.03 15.88
C ARG A 156 -0.01 4.37 16.58
N LEU A 157 -0.03 4.33 17.91
CA LEU A 157 0.02 5.55 18.73
C LEU A 157 1.49 5.95 18.92
N VAL A 158 1.87 7.10 18.36
CA VAL A 158 3.21 7.67 18.49
C VAL A 158 3.06 9.09 19.05
N ASP A 159 3.67 9.38 20.19
CA ASP A 159 3.64 10.69 20.86
C ASP A 159 2.23 11.29 21.02
N GLY A 160 1.23 10.44 21.29
CA GLY A 160 -0.16 10.84 21.47
C GLY A 160 -0.96 11.07 20.19
N ALA A 161 -0.36 10.87 19.02
CA ALA A 161 -1.01 10.91 17.72
C ALA A 161 -1.15 9.50 17.11
N THR A 162 -2.24 9.26 16.41
CA THR A 162 -2.44 8.00 15.67
C THR A 162 -1.80 8.14 14.30
N VAL A 163 -0.75 7.36 14.03
CA VAL A 163 0.02 7.39 12.78
C VAL A 163 -0.08 6.03 12.10
N TRP A 164 -0.25 6.03 10.78
CA TRP A 164 -0.14 4.83 9.98
C TRP A 164 1.32 4.38 9.88
N HIS A 165 1.57 3.08 10.06
CA HIS A 165 2.87 2.46 9.92
C HIS A 165 2.79 1.36 8.85
N ASN A 166 3.60 1.48 7.80
CA ASN A 166 3.64 0.48 6.73
C ASN A 166 4.17 -0.85 7.26
N GLY A 167 3.55 -1.93 6.82
CA GLY A 167 4.05 -3.27 7.03
C GLY A 167 5.03 -3.69 5.93
N PRO A 168 5.69 -4.85 6.11
CA PRO A 168 6.74 -5.34 5.21
C PRO A 168 6.29 -5.55 3.76
N VAL A 169 5.03 -5.86 3.52
CA VAL A 169 4.47 -5.98 2.15
C VAL A 169 4.48 -4.63 1.45
N ILE A 170 3.97 -3.59 2.11
CA ILE A 170 3.93 -2.24 1.55
C ILE A 170 5.35 -1.71 1.36
N GLU A 171 6.23 -1.93 2.35
CA GLU A 171 7.64 -1.54 2.25
C GLU A 171 8.34 -2.22 1.07
N ALA A 172 8.10 -3.52 0.85
CA ALA A 172 8.66 -4.25 -0.29
C ALA A 172 8.17 -3.69 -1.63
N LEU A 173 6.89 -3.33 -1.74
CA LEU A 173 6.32 -2.73 -2.93
C LEU A 173 6.89 -1.34 -3.22
N GLU A 174 7.01 -0.49 -2.21
CA GLU A 174 7.56 0.87 -2.35
C GLU A 174 9.04 0.86 -2.77
N ARG A 175 9.82 -0.08 -2.23
CA ARG A 175 11.26 -0.21 -2.54
C ARG A 175 11.53 -1.04 -3.81
N GLY A 176 10.55 -1.76 -4.34
CA GLY A 176 10.76 -2.75 -5.38
C GLY A 176 11.64 -3.92 -4.93
N ALA A 177 11.62 -4.21 -3.62
CA ALA A 177 12.37 -5.30 -3.01
C ALA A 177 11.72 -6.67 -3.29
N ILE A 178 12.49 -7.73 -3.13
CA ILE A 178 11.95 -9.08 -3.11
C ILE A 178 11.31 -9.33 -1.73
N LEU A 179 10.05 -9.73 -1.71
CA LEU A 179 9.37 -10.15 -0.49
C LEU A 179 9.47 -11.66 -0.36
N LEU A 180 10.01 -12.14 0.76
CA LEU A 180 10.10 -13.55 1.10
C LEU A 180 9.20 -13.83 2.32
N LEU A 181 8.11 -14.55 2.09
CA LEU A 181 7.26 -15.06 3.16
C LEU A 181 7.74 -16.47 3.52
N ASP A 182 8.36 -16.62 4.68
CA ASP A 182 8.87 -17.89 5.17
C ASP A 182 7.83 -18.57 6.08
N GLU A 183 7.81 -19.91 6.11
CA GLU A 183 6.86 -20.72 6.88
C GLU A 183 5.38 -20.40 6.55
N VAL A 184 5.08 -20.14 5.29
CA VAL A 184 3.76 -19.71 4.82
C VAL A 184 2.65 -20.74 5.08
N ASP A 185 2.99 -22.00 5.30
CA ASP A 185 2.09 -23.09 5.70
C ASP A 185 1.50 -22.91 7.11
N LEU A 186 2.10 -22.07 7.95
CA LEU A 186 1.56 -21.68 9.25
C LEU A 186 0.53 -20.56 9.15
N ALA A 187 0.40 -19.92 7.98
CA ALA A 187 -0.50 -18.81 7.79
C ALA A 187 -1.97 -19.20 8.01
N SER A 188 -2.72 -18.33 8.65
CA SER A 188 -4.17 -18.48 8.73
C SER A 188 -4.82 -18.36 7.35
N ASN A 189 -6.01 -18.92 7.17
CA ASN A 189 -6.77 -18.78 5.93
C ASN A 189 -7.01 -17.31 5.53
N LYS A 190 -7.09 -16.41 6.51
CA LYS A 190 -7.23 -14.96 6.28
C LYS A 190 -6.02 -14.39 5.56
N ILE A 191 -4.83 -14.78 5.97
CA ILE A 191 -3.56 -14.33 5.35
C ILE A 191 -3.40 -14.93 3.94
N LEU A 192 -3.75 -16.20 3.74
CA LEU A 192 -3.68 -16.84 2.43
C LEU A 192 -4.56 -16.15 1.36
N CYS A 193 -5.61 -15.47 1.76
CA CYS A 193 -6.47 -14.71 0.86
C CYS A 193 -5.89 -13.32 0.45
N LEU A 194 -4.78 -12.88 1.04
CA LEU A 194 -4.10 -11.63 0.70
C LEU A 194 -3.08 -11.78 -0.44
N GLN A 195 -2.85 -12.99 -0.93
CA GLN A 195 -1.83 -13.31 -1.94
C GLN A 195 -2.32 -13.08 -3.37
#